data_dbe2b35948026bd53c895b98727d3d9f
#
_entry.id   dbe2b35948026bd53c895b98727d3d9f
#
_cell.length_a   1.000
_cell.length_b   1.000
_cell.length_c   1.000
_cell.angle_alpha   90.00
_cell.angle_beta   90.00
_cell.angle_gamma   90.00
#
_symmetry.space_group_name_H-M   'P 1'
#
loop_
_entity.id
_entity.type
_entity.pdbx_description
1 polymer ?
#
loop_
_entity_poly.entity_id
_entity_poly.type
_entity_poly.pdbx_seq_one_letter_code
_entity_poly.pdbx_strand_id
1 'polypeptide(L)'
;MVESRSREVAVVDDDAAVLDSMQFMLELAGFQVSTYASAISYLASAPARACCLILDYNMPVMTGLELTARLRAGGISIPVMLVTSALSDDIVSRAAELGVEQVLGKPPDETQLIGFVNAYG
;
A
#
# COMPACT_ATOMS: atom_id res chain seq x y z
N MET A 1 -5.97 -18.05 22.21
CA MET A 1 -5.88 -17.87 21.66
C MET A 1 -5.62 -17.17 20.90
N VAL A 2 -5.27 -16.96 20.62
CA VAL A 2 -4.85 -16.34 19.90
C VAL A 2 -5.30 -16.08 18.84
N GLU A 3 -5.50 -15.42 18.51
CA GLU A 3 -5.86 -15.17 17.52
C GLU A 3 -5.28 -14.90 16.60
N SER A 4 -5.32 -15.29 16.09
CA SER A 4 -4.50 -14.98 15.16
C SER A 4 -4.93 -13.95 14.31
N ARG A 5 -4.39 -12.83 14.53
CA ARG A 5 -4.64 -11.78 13.75
C ARG A 5 -3.86 -11.92 12.54
N SER A 6 -4.41 -11.84 11.43
CA SER A 6 -3.71 -11.81 10.17
C SER A 6 -2.83 -10.57 10.11
N ARG A 7 -1.57 -10.77 9.83
CA ARG A 7 -0.66 -9.64 9.60
C ARG A 7 -0.41 -9.50 8.12
N GLU A 8 -1.47 -9.46 7.38
CA GLU A 8 -1.40 -9.40 5.93
C GLU A 8 -1.18 -7.97 5.45
N VAL A 9 -0.18 -7.79 4.59
CA VAL A 9 0.12 -6.53 3.94
C VAL A 9 -0.30 -6.63 2.49
N ALA A 10 -1.05 -5.68 1.99
CA ALA A 10 -1.42 -5.64 0.59
C ALA A 10 -0.46 -4.70 -0.14
N VAL A 11 0.03 -5.12 -1.30
CA VAL A 11 0.91 -4.31 -2.14
C VAL A 11 0.29 -4.20 -3.52
N VAL A 12 0.09 -2.98 -4.00
CA VAL A 12 -0.50 -2.73 -5.32
C VAL A 12 0.49 -1.94 -6.15
N ASP A 13 0.93 -2.53 -7.26
CA ASP A 13 1.89 -1.90 -8.19
C ASP A 13 1.76 -2.62 -9.52
N ASP A 14 1.79 -1.88 -10.62
CA ASP A 14 1.65 -2.50 -11.93
C ASP A 14 2.97 -3.09 -12.46
N ASP A 15 4.06 -2.93 -11.73
CA ASP A 15 5.36 -3.48 -12.11
C ASP A 15 5.57 -4.81 -11.37
N ALA A 16 5.56 -5.91 -12.12
CA ALA A 16 5.70 -7.25 -11.53
C ALA A 16 7.01 -7.43 -10.76
N ALA A 17 8.09 -6.81 -11.24
CA ALA A 17 9.38 -6.93 -10.56
C ALA A 17 9.35 -6.24 -9.20
N VAL A 18 8.65 -5.12 -9.11
CA VAL A 18 8.49 -4.40 -7.84
C VAL A 18 7.66 -5.24 -6.87
N LEU A 19 6.57 -5.84 -7.36
CA LEU A 19 5.73 -6.69 -6.52
C LEU A 19 6.53 -7.86 -5.96
N ASP A 20 7.32 -8.52 -6.82
CA ASP A 20 8.13 -9.66 -6.39
C ASP A 20 9.15 -9.25 -5.33
N SER A 21 9.82 -8.12 -5.54
CA SER A 21 10.82 -7.63 -4.60
C SER A 21 10.21 -7.28 -3.26
N MET A 22 9.10 -6.59 -3.27
CA MET A 22 8.44 -6.21 -2.02
C MET A 22 7.90 -7.43 -1.29
N GLN A 23 7.32 -8.37 -2.02
CA GLN A 23 6.82 -9.58 -1.42
C GLN A 23 7.94 -10.35 -0.73
N PHE A 24 9.06 -10.52 -1.43
CA PHE A 24 10.21 -11.24 -0.87
C PHE A 24 10.71 -10.56 0.40
N MET A 25 10.90 -9.27 0.34
CA MET A 25 11.44 -8.51 1.47
C MET A 25 10.52 -8.57 2.68
N LEU A 26 9.23 -8.38 2.47
CA LEU A 26 8.27 -8.36 3.56
C LEU A 26 8.02 -9.74 4.14
N GLU A 27 8.00 -10.77 3.31
CA GLU A 27 7.87 -12.14 3.80
C GLU A 27 9.10 -12.55 4.61
N LEU A 28 10.26 -12.09 4.19
CA LEU A 28 11.48 -12.35 4.93
C LEU A 28 11.44 -11.69 6.31
N ALA A 29 10.74 -10.58 6.42
CA ALA A 29 10.56 -9.88 7.69
C ALA A 29 9.43 -10.47 8.55
N GLY A 30 8.75 -11.50 8.07
CA GLY A 30 7.75 -12.22 8.85
C GLY A 30 6.32 -11.85 8.57
N PHE A 31 6.04 -11.11 7.51
CA PHE A 31 4.67 -10.70 7.18
C PHE A 31 4.09 -11.58 6.08
N GLN A 32 2.77 -11.69 6.08
CA GLN A 32 2.06 -12.28 4.96
C GLN A 32 1.79 -11.17 3.96
N VAL A 33 1.97 -11.44 2.66
CA VAL A 33 1.87 -10.41 1.63
C VAL A 33 0.94 -10.87 0.53
N SER A 34 0.01 -10.01 0.15
CA SER A 34 -0.83 -10.20 -1.01
C SER A 34 -0.48 -9.13 -2.02
N THR A 35 -0.22 -9.51 -3.26
CA THR A 35 0.17 -8.57 -4.30
C THR A 35 -0.92 -8.43 -5.35
N TYR A 36 -1.06 -7.23 -5.88
CA TYR A 36 -2.08 -6.92 -6.88
C TYR A 36 -1.44 -6.05 -7.95
N ALA A 37 -1.63 -6.43 -9.21
CA ALA A 37 -1.01 -5.72 -10.33
C ALA A 37 -1.81 -4.52 -10.80
N SER A 38 -2.97 -4.27 -10.23
CA SER A 38 -3.80 -3.12 -10.61
C SER A 38 -4.72 -2.73 -9.46
N ALA A 39 -5.19 -1.49 -9.50
CA ALA A 39 -6.18 -1.01 -8.53
C ALA A 39 -7.48 -1.82 -8.63
N ILE A 40 -7.87 -2.16 -9.85
CA ILE A 40 -9.11 -2.91 -10.09
C ILE A 40 -9.04 -4.29 -9.46
N SER A 41 -7.93 -5.01 -9.63
CA SER A 41 -7.81 -6.33 -9.04
C SER A 41 -7.79 -6.26 -7.52
N TYR A 42 -7.19 -5.20 -6.95
CA TYR A 42 -7.22 -5.02 -5.51
C TYR A 42 -8.65 -4.76 -5.02
N LEU A 43 -9.39 -3.89 -5.70
CA LEU A 43 -10.76 -3.58 -5.29
C LEU A 43 -11.68 -4.80 -5.40
N ALA A 44 -11.39 -5.70 -6.34
CA ALA A 44 -12.18 -6.92 -6.51
C ALA A 44 -11.89 -7.96 -5.41
N SER A 45 -10.84 -7.76 -4.66
CA SER A 45 -10.46 -8.67 -3.61
C SER A 45 -11.07 -8.34 -2.27
N ALA A 46 -11.21 -8.60 -1.28
CA ALA A 46 -11.76 -8.09 -0.03
C ALA A 46 -10.76 -7.16 0.63
N PRO A 47 -10.65 -5.92 0.18
CA PRO A 47 -9.54 -5.05 0.60
C PRO A 47 -9.50 -4.75 2.09
N ALA A 48 -10.60 -4.86 2.79
CA ALA A 48 -10.61 -4.58 4.22
C ALA A 48 -9.87 -5.62 5.06
N ARG A 49 -9.43 -6.71 4.46
CA ARG A 49 -8.79 -7.77 5.22
C ARG A 49 -7.33 -7.51 5.56
N ALA A 50 -6.65 -6.67 4.77
CA ALA A 50 -5.25 -6.38 5.03
C ALA A 50 -5.11 -5.39 6.19
N CYS A 51 -4.00 -5.46 6.89
CA CYS A 51 -3.70 -4.55 8.00
C CYS A 51 -3.22 -3.19 7.49
N CYS A 52 -2.57 -3.18 6.34
CA CYS A 52 -2.08 -1.94 5.73
C CYS A 52 -1.85 -2.16 4.26
N LEU A 53 -1.67 -1.06 3.53
CA LEU A 53 -1.58 -1.07 2.08
C LEU A 53 -0.37 -0.25 1.63
N ILE A 54 0.46 -0.87 0.81
CA ILE A 54 1.55 -0.16 0.13
C ILE A 54 1.12 0.00 -1.31
N LEU A 55 1.09 1.22 -1.80
CA LEU A 55 0.38 1.55 -3.01
C LEU A 55 1.21 2.43 -3.93
N ASP A 56 1.38 1.98 -5.16
CA ASP A 56 2.07 2.78 -6.18
C ASP A 56 1.15 3.91 -6.64
N TYR A 57 1.70 5.10 -6.82
CA TYR A 57 0.93 6.23 -7.33
C TYR A 57 0.65 6.08 -8.82
N ASN A 58 1.70 5.78 -9.61
CA ASN A 58 1.58 5.77 -11.07
C ASN A 58 1.14 4.42 -11.58
N MET A 59 -0.16 4.27 -11.80
CA MET A 59 -0.74 3.06 -12.37
C MET A 59 -1.69 3.46 -13.49
N PRO A 60 -1.82 2.62 -14.53
CA PRO A 60 -2.79 2.90 -15.59
C PRO A 60 -4.22 2.81 -15.05
N VAL A 61 -5.12 3.52 -15.64
CA VAL A 61 -6.56 3.53 -15.36
C VAL A 61 -6.90 4.25 -14.06
N MET A 62 -6.23 3.93 -12.96
CA MET A 62 -6.54 4.55 -11.68
C MET A 62 -5.25 4.75 -10.91
N THR A 63 -4.97 6.00 -10.50
CA THR A 63 -3.77 6.30 -9.72
C THR A 63 -3.95 5.82 -8.28
N GLY A 64 -2.82 5.79 -7.54
CA GLY A 64 -2.87 5.42 -6.13
C GLY A 64 -3.75 6.35 -5.31
N LEU A 65 -3.75 7.64 -5.61
CA LEU A 65 -4.64 8.58 -4.90
C LEU A 65 -6.09 8.34 -5.22
N GLU A 66 -6.40 8.02 -6.47
CA GLU A 66 -7.78 7.71 -6.85
C GLU A 66 -8.26 6.44 -6.16
N LEU A 67 -7.40 5.44 -6.07
CA LEU A 67 -7.75 4.21 -5.34
C LEU A 67 -7.99 4.52 -3.87
N THR A 68 -7.12 5.31 -3.26
CA THR A 68 -7.29 5.69 -1.85
C THR A 68 -8.60 6.42 -1.64
N ALA A 69 -8.93 7.35 -2.54
CA ALA A 69 -10.20 8.08 -2.46
C ALA A 69 -11.39 7.13 -2.51
N ARG A 70 -11.33 6.11 -3.37
CA ARG A 70 -12.38 5.11 -3.45
C ARG A 70 -12.52 4.33 -2.17
N LEU A 71 -11.39 3.93 -1.56
CA LEU A 71 -11.43 3.20 -0.31
C LEU A 71 -12.07 4.04 0.79
N ARG A 72 -11.67 5.31 0.88
CA ARG A 72 -12.22 6.21 1.91
C ARG A 72 -13.71 6.45 1.72
N ALA A 73 -14.13 6.62 0.45
CA ALA A 73 -15.55 6.81 0.15
C ALA A 73 -16.37 5.58 0.52
N GLY A 74 -15.78 4.41 0.49
CA GLY A 74 -16.44 3.18 0.90
C GLY A 74 -16.34 2.89 2.40
N GLY A 75 -15.82 3.82 3.18
CA GLY A 75 -15.69 3.64 4.63
C GLY A 75 -14.48 2.82 5.07
N ILE A 76 -13.55 2.56 4.16
CA ILE A 76 -12.37 1.76 4.47
C ILE A 76 -11.23 2.71 4.83
N SER A 77 -10.76 2.64 6.07
CA SER A 77 -9.73 3.54 6.58
C SER A 77 -8.40 2.84 6.79
N ILE A 78 -8.10 1.84 5.97
CA ILE A 78 -6.86 1.10 6.04
C ILE A 78 -5.66 2.05 5.97
N PRO A 79 -4.62 1.85 6.80
CA PRO A 79 -3.40 2.66 6.69
C PRO A 79 -2.74 2.48 5.34
N VAL A 80 -2.36 3.58 4.70
CA VAL A 80 -1.79 3.56 3.34
C VAL A 80 -0.42 4.23 3.35
N MET A 81 0.55 3.57 2.72
CA MET A 81 1.80 4.19 2.32
C MET A 81 1.77 4.31 0.81
N LEU A 82 1.91 5.52 0.31
CA LEU A 82 1.94 5.79 -1.12
C LEU A 82 3.39 5.90 -1.58
N VAL A 83 3.73 5.26 -2.70
CA VAL A 83 5.09 5.28 -3.24
C VAL A 83 5.02 5.85 -4.64
N THR A 84 5.89 6.79 -4.96
CA THR A 84 5.85 7.45 -6.26
C THR A 84 7.25 7.74 -6.77
N SER A 85 7.44 7.66 -8.08
CA SER A 85 8.69 8.05 -8.71
C SER A 85 8.75 9.55 -8.97
N ALA A 86 7.67 10.28 -8.72
CA ALA A 86 7.57 11.71 -9.00
C ALA A 86 7.03 12.44 -7.76
N LEU A 87 7.76 12.33 -6.65
CA LEU A 87 7.35 12.95 -5.39
C LEU A 87 7.24 14.47 -5.56
N SER A 88 6.13 15.03 -5.10
CA SER A 88 5.88 16.47 -5.19
C SER A 88 5.05 16.92 -4.01
N ASP A 89 5.09 18.22 -3.73
CA ASP A 89 4.29 18.80 -2.66
C ASP A 89 2.80 18.62 -2.91
N ASP A 90 2.38 18.66 -4.17
CA ASP A 90 0.98 18.48 -4.52
C ASP A 90 0.51 17.06 -4.16
N ILE A 91 1.29 16.05 -4.49
CA ILE A 91 0.94 14.67 -4.16
C ILE A 91 0.89 14.51 -2.64
N VAL A 92 1.86 15.06 -1.93
CA VAL A 92 1.90 14.96 -0.47
C VAL A 92 0.67 15.62 0.16
N SER A 93 0.29 16.81 -0.32
CA SER A 93 -0.89 17.50 0.20
C SER A 93 -2.18 16.72 -0.05
N ARG A 94 -2.33 16.21 -1.27
CA ARG A 94 -3.55 15.47 -1.61
C ARG A 94 -3.62 14.15 -0.85
N ALA A 95 -2.48 13.51 -0.66
CA ALA A 95 -2.41 12.28 0.12
C ALA A 95 -2.82 12.54 1.58
N ALA A 96 -2.35 13.64 2.15
CA ALA A 96 -2.68 13.99 3.53
C ALA A 96 -4.19 14.19 3.70
N GLU A 97 -4.84 14.79 2.71
CA GLU A 97 -6.30 14.99 2.76
C GLU A 97 -7.06 13.68 2.79
N LEU A 98 -6.48 12.63 2.24
CA LEU A 98 -7.10 11.31 2.22
C LEU A 98 -6.64 10.42 3.37
N GLY A 99 -5.86 10.97 4.29
CA GLY A 99 -5.40 10.21 5.45
C GLY A 99 -4.32 9.19 5.13
N VAL A 100 -3.55 9.42 4.06
CA VAL A 100 -2.40 8.56 3.75
C VAL A 100 -1.34 8.77 4.83
N GLU A 101 -0.81 7.69 5.38
CA GLU A 101 0.12 7.77 6.51
C GLU A 101 1.49 8.26 6.11
N GLN A 102 1.98 7.83 4.97
CA GLN A 102 3.30 8.22 4.47
C GLN A 102 3.31 8.26 2.96
N VAL A 103 4.11 9.15 2.39
CA VAL A 103 4.37 9.22 0.96
C VAL A 103 5.89 9.14 0.79
N LEU A 104 6.36 8.17 0.03
CA LEU A 104 7.79 7.98 -0.20
C LEU A 104 8.11 8.02 -1.68
N GLY A 105 9.31 8.46 -2.01
CA GLY A 105 9.82 8.36 -3.37
C GLY A 105 10.29 6.95 -3.67
N LYS A 106 10.32 6.58 -4.95
CA LYS A 106 10.83 5.28 -5.39
C LYS A 106 12.33 5.40 -5.67
N PRO A 107 13.09 4.36 -5.37
CA PRO A 107 12.68 3.17 -4.61
C PRO A 107 12.51 3.52 -3.14
N PRO A 108 11.52 2.94 -2.44
CA PRO A 108 11.32 3.29 -1.04
C PRO A 108 12.45 2.75 -0.18
N ASP A 109 12.80 3.49 0.84
CA ASP A 109 13.80 3.05 1.80
C ASP A 109 13.25 1.85 2.56
N GLU A 110 14.05 0.78 2.62
CA GLU A 110 13.60 -0.46 3.24
C GLU A 110 13.27 -0.27 4.72
N THR A 111 14.06 0.53 5.43
CA THR A 111 13.82 0.80 6.85
C THR A 111 12.48 1.50 7.06
N GLN A 112 12.16 2.46 6.21
CA GLN A 112 10.88 3.16 6.31
C GLN A 112 9.72 2.26 5.95
N LEU A 113 9.90 1.41 4.94
CA LEU A 113 8.88 0.46 4.52
C LEU A 113 8.57 -0.52 5.64
N ILE A 114 9.58 -1.14 6.20
CA ILE A 114 9.42 -2.10 7.29
C ILE A 114 8.85 -1.41 8.52
N GLY A 115 9.28 -0.18 8.80
CA GLY A 115 8.77 0.58 9.93
C GLY A 115 7.27 0.85 9.83
N PHE A 116 6.80 1.19 8.63
CA PHE A 116 5.37 1.39 8.39
C PHE A 116 4.60 0.10 8.64
N VAL A 117 5.08 -1.01 8.07
CA VAL A 117 4.38 -2.28 8.22
C VAL A 117 4.38 -2.74 9.67
N ASN A 118 5.48 -2.53 10.39
CA ASN A 118 5.54 -2.86 11.82
C ASN A 118 4.54 -2.05 12.63
N ALA A 119 4.32 -0.80 12.25
CA ALA A 119 3.39 0.06 12.99
C ALA A 119 1.94 -0.38 12.82
N TYR A 120 1.60 -0.97 11.68
CA TYR A 120 0.19 -1.27 11.36
C TYR A 120 -0.06 -2.75 11.08
N GLY A 121 0.97 -3.52 10.93
CA GLY A 121 0.88 -4.96 10.67
C GLY A 121 0.93 -5.83 11.95
#